data_6de6628bec93fed1a9cfcc0540bfbf3d
#
_entry.id   6de6628bec93fed1a9cfcc0540bfbf3d
#
_cell.length_a   1.000
_cell.length_b   1.000
_cell.length_c   1.000
_cell.angle_alpha   90.00
_cell.angle_beta   90.00
_cell.angle_gamma   90.00
#
_symmetry.space_group_name_H-M   'P 1'
#
loop_
_entity.id
_entity.type
_entity.pdbx_description
1 polymer ?
#
loop_
_entity_poly.entity_id
_entity_poly.type
_entity_poly.pdbx_seq_one_letter_code
_entity_poly.pdbx_strand_id
1 'polypeptide(L)'
;MNSVSQNLERVREQIAHAAAKAGRIVEDVELVAITKTHPAEKAREAIEAGQTLFGESRVQEARAKIPELPSNLRWHFVGHLQKNKIRHALPLFEMIHSVHSLSLAQDINRVANEEGLHPRVLLEVNMAGEGSKFGFSSERLRDEMEELLALPRLSILGLMTIPPLAEEAEESRKYFVQLRELRDRLQTEFRVDLAQLSMGMTQDFPVAIEEGATLVRVGTAIFGERRSRKVDL
;
A
#
# COMPACT_ATOMS: atom_id res chain seq x y z
N MET A 1 9.89 24.16 -10.88
CA MET A 1 9.39 22.87 -10.35
C MET A 1 10.18 21.77 -11.02
N ASN A 2 10.67 20.79 -10.26
CA ASN A 2 11.39 19.65 -10.85
C ASN A 2 10.40 18.80 -11.65
N SER A 3 10.88 18.10 -12.70
CA SER A 3 10.07 17.15 -13.47
C SER A 3 9.74 15.90 -12.65
N VAL A 4 8.71 15.17 -13.04
CA VAL A 4 8.36 13.86 -12.41
C VAL A 4 9.56 12.90 -12.48
N SER A 5 10.32 12.92 -13.60
CA SER A 5 11.52 12.09 -13.76
C SER A 5 12.59 12.44 -12.72
N GLN A 6 12.92 13.72 -12.53
CA GLN A 6 13.90 14.15 -11.52
C GLN A 6 13.46 13.83 -10.09
N ASN A 7 12.15 13.92 -9.82
CA ASN A 7 11.59 13.57 -8.52
C ASN A 7 11.68 12.06 -8.26
N LEU A 8 11.37 11.24 -9.26
CA LEU A 8 11.48 9.77 -9.18
C LEU A 8 12.93 9.35 -8.94
N GLU A 9 13.89 9.92 -9.65
CA GLU A 9 15.32 9.64 -9.46
C GLU A 9 15.73 9.91 -8.00
N ARG A 10 15.37 11.09 -7.47
CA ARG A 10 15.65 11.44 -6.07
C ARG A 10 15.00 10.46 -5.09
N VAL A 11 13.75 10.05 -5.32
CA VAL A 11 13.07 9.07 -4.46
C VAL A 11 13.80 7.74 -4.51
N ARG A 12 14.22 7.27 -5.69
CA ARG A 12 14.98 6.02 -5.84
C ARG A 12 16.35 6.08 -5.15
N GLU A 13 17.04 7.21 -5.22
CA GLU A 13 18.30 7.44 -4.49
C GLU A 13 18.09 7.37 -2.98
N GLN A 14 17.02 7.97 -2.47
CA GLN A 14 16.67 7.89 -1.04
C GLN A 14 16.32 6.47 -0.60
N ILE A 15 15.61 5.70 -1.44
CA ILE A 15 15.32 4.27 -1.19
C ILE A 15 16.63 3.49 -1.11
N ALA A 16 17.51 3.65 -2.09
CA ALA A 16 18.81 2.95 -2.12
C ALA A 16 19.66 3.30 -0.89
N HIS A 17 19.71 4.59 -0.52
CA HIS A 17 20.45 5.04 0.66
C HIS A 17 19.89 4.44 1.96
N ALA A 18 18.57 4.44 2.15
CA ALA A 18 17.93 3.88 3.34
C ALA A 18 18.09 2.36 3.41
N ALA A 19 17.99 1.65 2.28
CA ALA A 19 18.25 0.21 2.20
C ALA A 19 19.70 -0.12 2.59
N ALA A 20 20.69 0.59 1.99
CA ALA A 20 22.10 0.40 2.31
C ALA A 20 22.41 0.69 3.79
N LYS A 21 21.82 1.75 4.38
CA LYS A 21 21.97 2.09 5.80
C LYS A 21 21.47 0.98 6.71
N ALA A 22 20.40 0.26 6.28
CA ALA A 22 19.83 -0.87 6.99
C ALA A 22 20.51 -2.22 6.68
N GLY A 23 21.57 -2.26 5.87
CA GLY A 23 22.21 -3.49 5.43
C GLY A 23 21.35 -4.35 4.51
N ARG A 24 20.38 -3.75 3.81
CA ARG A 24 19.46 -4.40 2.87
C ARG A 24 19.86 -4.10 1.43
N ILE A 25 19.50 -4.97 0.52
CA ILE A 25 19.60 -4.69 -0.92
C ILE A 25 18.39 -3.86 -1.37
N VAL A 26 18.58 -3.02 -2.38
CA VAL A 26 17.55 -2.09 -2.84
C VAL A 26 16.37 -2.82 -3.48
N GLU A 27 16.61 -3.98 -4.05
CA GLU A 27 15.62 -4.86 -4.69
C GLU A 27 14.58 -5.43 -3.70
N ASP A 28 14.89 -5.42 -2.40
CA ASP A 28 13.94 -5.81 -1.34
C ASP A 28 12.83 -4.76 -1.12
N VAL A 29 12.93 -3.59 -1.78
CA VAL A 29 12.01 -2.48 -1.58
C VAL A 29 11.39 -2.05 -2.90
N GLU A 30 10.09 -2.26 -3.06
CA GLU A 30 9.35 -1.76 -4.22
C GLU A 30 8.72 -0.39 -3.95
N LEU A 31 8.87 0.52 -4.91
CA LEU A 31 8.23 1.83 -4.91
C LEU A 31 6.85 1.76 -5.55
N VAL A 32 5.80 1.96 -4.76
CA VAL A 32 4.43 2.18 -5.23
C VAL A 32 4.22 3.67 -5.47
N ALA A 33 4.21 4.11 -6.73
CA ALA A 33 3.98 5.51 -7.09
C ALA A 33 2.49 5.85 -7.01
N ILE A 34 2.10 6.70 -6.05
CA ILE A 34 0.69 6.99 -5.75
C ILE A 34 0.17 8.13 -6.64
N THR A 35 -0.70 7.80 -7.58
CA THR A 35 -1.25 8.73 -8.58
C THR A 35 -2.64 9.28 -8.25
N LYS A 36 -3.14 9.03 -7.04
CA LYS A 36 -4.47 9.54 -6.62
C LYS A 36 -4.60 11.05 -6.87
N THR A 37 -5.73 11.47 -7.43
CA THR A 37 -6.04 12.88 -7.76
C THR A 37 -5.20 13.50 -8.88
N HIS A 38 -4.24 12.78 -9.45
CA HIS A 38 -3.49 13.20 -10.63
C HIS A 38 -4.07 12.57 -11.90
N PRO A 39 -4.07 13.28 -13.04
CA PRO A 39 -4.55 12.75 -14.32
C PRO A 39 -3.58 11.72 -14.90
N ALA A 40 -4.03 11.00 -15.96
CA ALA A 40 -3.25 9.96 -16.62
C ALA A 40 -1.91 10.48 -17.20
N GLU A 41 -1.87 11.74 -17.64
CA GLU A 41 -0.67 12.40 -18.17
C GLU A 41 0.48 12.39 -17.15
N LYS A 42 0.18 12.61 -15.87
CA LYS A 42 1.20 12.56 -14.81
C LYS A 42 1.73 11.13 -14.59
N ALA A 43 0.87 10.14 -14.74
CA ALA A 43 1.32 8.75 -14.71
C ALA A 43 2.22 8.44 -15.93
N ARG A 44 1.90 8.97 -17.14
CA ARG A 44 2.75 8.80 -18.34
C ARG A 44 4.15 9.37 -18.15
N GLU A 45 4.29 10.56 -17.55
CA GLU A 45 5.61 11.12 -17.22
C GLU A 45 6.45 10.18 -16.32
N ALA A 46 5.79 9.49 -15.36
CA ALA A 46 6.46 8.52 -14.50
C ALA A 46 6.79 7.21 -15.22
N ILE A 47 5.91 6.76 -16.13
CA ILE A 47 6.13 5.56 -16.96
C ILE A 47 7.33 5.78 -17.88
N GLU A 48 7.45 6.94 -18.52
CA GLU A 48 8.60 7.32 -19.35
C GLU A 48 9.92 7.35 -18.54
N ALA A 49 9.83 7.63 -17.23
CA ALA A 49 10.95 7.52 -16.30
C ALA A 49 11.15 6.10 -15.72
N GLY A 50 10.50 5.08 -16.32
CA GLY A 50 10.68 3.67 -15.95
C GLY A 50 9.92 3.21 -14.72
N GLN A 51 8.87 3.93 -14.28
CA GLN A 51 8.00 3.47 -13.20
C GLN A 51 6.94 2.51 -13.74
N THR A 52 6.80 1.35 -13.12
CA THR A 52 5.87 0.29 -13.55
C THR A 52 4.82 -0.07 -12.51
N LEU A 53 5.08 0.21 -11.22
CA LEU A 53 4.17 -0.08 -10.12
C LEU A 53 3.52 1.20 -9.59
N PHE A 54 2.19 1.26 -9.69
CA PHE A 54 1.40 2.42 -9.30
C PHE A 54 0.38 2.07 -8.21
N GLY A 55 -0.09 3.09 -7.50
CA GLY A 55 -1.11 2.94 -6.48
C GLY A 55 -2.25 3.95 -6.60
N GLU A 56 -3.47 3.46 -6.38
CA GLU A 56 -4.70 4.27 -6.35
C GLU A 56 -5.48 4.09 -5.05
N SER A 57 -6.20 5.14 -4.67
CA SER A 57 -7.01 5.12 -3.45
C SER A 57 -8.53 5.16 -3.70
N ARG A 58 -8.95 5.30 -4.96
CA ARG A 58 -10.36 5.34 -5.36
C ARG A 58 -10.60 4.48 -6.59
N VAL A 59 -11.48 3.50 -6.46
CA VAL A 59 -11.81 2.55 -7.54
C VAL A 59 -12.33 3.28 -8.79
N GLN A 60 -13.13 4.35 -8.62
CA GLN A 60 -13.65 5.11 -9.74
C GLN A 60 -12.55 5.84 -10.52
N GLU A 61 -11.56 6.44 -9.82
CA GLU A 61 -10.42 7.09 -10.48
C GLU A 61 -9.58 6.06 -11.24
N ALA A 62 -9.34 4.88 -10.65
CA ALA A 62 -8.61 3.80 -11.29
C ALA A 62 -9.31 3.29 -12.55
N ARG A 63 -10.63 3.07 -12.49
CA ARG A 63 -11.44 2.63 -13.64
C ARG A 63 -11.38 3.57 -14.83
N ALA A 64 -11.30 4.88 -14.57
CA ALA A 64 -11.17 5.86 -15.64
C ALA A 64 -9.73 5.94 -16.17
N LYS A 65 -8.73 5.86 -15.29
CA LYS A 65 -7.32 6.10 -15.59
C LYS A 65 -6.60 4.90 -16.19
N ILE A 66 -6.77 3.71 -15.61
CA ILE A 66 -5.99 2.52 -15.98
C ILE A 66 -6.15 2.18 -17.48
N PRO A 67 -7.37 2.22 -18.08
CA PRO A 67 -7.52 1.91 -19.51
C PRO A 67 -6.83 2.88 -20.48
N GLU A 68 -6.46 4.08 -20.01
CA GLU A 68 -5.75 5.09 -20.81
C GLU A 68 -4.24 4.88 -20.83
N LEU A 69 -3.73 3.91 -20.06
CA LEU A 69 -2.31 3.67 -19.83
C LEU A 69 -1.90 2.27 -20.34
N PRO A 70 -0.61 2.01 -20.57
CA PRO A 70 -0.13 0.70 -21.01
C PRO A 70 -0.57 -0.45 -20.10
N SER A 71 -0.93 -1.59 -20.70
CA SER A 71 -1.49 -2.75 -20.00
C SER A 71 -0.48 -3.57 -19.19
N ASN A 72 0.81 -3.33 -19.37
CA ASN A 72 1.89 -4.00 -18.64
C ASN A 72 2.24 -3.37 -17.31
N LEU A 73 1.46 -2.39 -16.86
CA LEU A 73 1.65 -1.72 -15.57
C LEU A 73 1.00 -2.54 -14.44
N ARG A 74 1.64 -2.50 -13.29
CA ARG A 74 1.13 -3.10 -12.04
C ARG A 74 0.41 -2.04 -11.22
N TRP A 75 -0.75 -2.40 -10.69
CA TRP A 75 -1.58 -1.48 -9.93
C TRP A 75 -1.93 -2.04 -8.56
N HIS A 76 -1.68 -1.28 -7.50
CA HIS A 76 -2.07 -1.61 -6.13
C HIS A 76 -3.17 -0.68 -5.64
N PHE A 77 -4.13 -1.23 -4.90
CA PHE A 77 -5.15 -0.44 -4.22
C PHE A 77 -4.72 -0.15 -2.79
N VAL A 78 -4.64 1.14 -2.43
CA VAL A 78 -4.11 1.58 -1.13
C VAL A 78 -5.10 2.45 -0.33
N GLY A 79 -6.33 2.61 -0.82
CA GLY A 79 -7.37 3.38 -0.16
C GLY A 79 -8.37 2.50 0.58
N HIS A 80 -9.31 3.10 1.30
CA HIS A 80 -10.39 2.36 1.95
C HIS A 80 -11.30 1.70 0.90
N LEU A 81 -11.36 0.37 0.91
CA LEU A 81 -12.19 -0.41 -0.01
C LEU A 81 -13.60 -0.58 0.54
N GLN A 82 -14.57 0.07 -0.10
CA GLN A 82 -15.98 -0.11 0.21
C GLN A 82 -16.50 -1.44 -0.37
N LYS A 83 -17.37 -2.13 0.36
CA LYS A 83 -17.93 -3.44 -0.01
C LYS A 83 -18.58 -3.46 -1.42
N ASN A 84 -19.34 -2.40 -1.76
CA ASN A 84 -19.99 -2.26 -3.07
C ASN A 84 -19.02 -1.96 -4.23
N LYS A 85 -17.72 -1.80 -3.96
CA LYS A 85 -16.68 -1.55 -4.98
C LYS A 85 -15.78 -2.76 -5.22
N ILE A 86 -15.88 -3.81 -4.40
CA ILE A 86 -15.00 -4.99 -4.48
C ILE A 86 -15.00 -5.57 -5.89
N ARG A 87 -16.17 -5.86 -6.47
CA ARG A 87 -16.30 -6.45 -7.82
C ARG A 87 -15.61 -5.63 -8.90
N HIS A 88 -15.57 -4.31 -8.74
CA HIS A 88 -14.90 -3.42 -9.68
C HIS A 88 -13.41 -3.25 -9.39
N ALA A 89 -12.97 -3.52 -8.17
CA ALA A 89 -11.57 -3.41 -7.77
C ALA A 89 -10.76 -4.65 -8.17
N LEU A 90 -11.29 -5.85 -7.92
CA LEU A 90 -10.54 -7.09 -8.09
C LEU A 90 -9.89 -7.28 -9.45
N PRO A 91 -10.53 -6.96 -10.60
CA PRO A 91 -9.88 -7.13 -11.91
C PRO A 91 -8.86 -6.03 -12.25
N LEU A 92 -8.81 -4.93 -11.49
CA LEU A 92 -7.95 -3.78 -11.77
C LEU A 92 -6.62 -3.81 -11.02
N PHE A 93 -6.60 -4.43 -9.84
CA PHE A 93 -5.48 -4.33 -8.93
C PHE A 93 -4.82 -5.68 -8.69
N GLU A 94 -3.50 -5.70 -8.84
CA GLU A 94 -2.67 -6.86 -8.52
C GLU A 94 -2.70 -7.16 -7.01
N MET A 95 -2.78 -6.10 -6.18
CA MET A 95 -2.77 -6.22 -4.72
C MET A 95 -3.66 -5.17 -4.05
N ILE A 96 -4.36 -5.57 -3.00
CA ILE A 96 -5.15 -4.68 -2.13
C ILE A 96 -4.45 -4.59 -0.77
N HIS A 97 -4.02 -3.38 -0.37
CA HIS A 97 -3.28 -3.17 0.88
C HIS A 97 -4.16 -2.94 2.11
N SER A 98 -5.45 -2.68 1.91
CA SER A 98 -6.35 -2.08 2.90
C SER A 98 -7.44 -3.01 3.40
N VAL A 99 -7.13 -4.30 3.59
CA VAL A 99 -8.08 -5.24 4.20
C VAL A 99 -8.06 -5.04 5.72
N HIS A 100 -9.05 -4.31 6.23
CA HIS A 100 -9.08 -3.79 7.59
C HIS A 100 -10.00 -4.56 8.56
N SER A 101 -10.66 -5.63 8.10
CA SER A 101 -11.54 -6.46 8.92
C SER A 101 -11.80 -7.82 8.29
N LEU A 102 -12.09 -8.82 9.14
CA LEU A 102 -12.51 -10.15 8.69
C LEU A 102 -13.76 -10.09 7.79
N SER A 103 -14.73 -9.24 8.13
CA SER A 103 -15.94 -9.05 7.30
C SER A 103 -15.61 -8.55 5.88
N LEU A 104 -14.63 -7.64 5.73
CA LEU A 104 -14.20 -7.21 4.40
C LEU A 104 -13.46 -8.34 3.68
N ALA A 105 -12.60 -9.08 4.36
CA ALA A 105 -11.91 -10.24 3.79
C ALA A 105 -12.89 -11.31 3.29
N GLN A 106 -13.92 -11.62 4.07
CA GLN A 106 -15.01 -12.53 3.67
C GLN A 106 -15.77 -12.04 2.43
N ASP A 107 -16.10 -10.75 2.37
CA ASP A 107 -16.75 -10.17 1.18
C ASP A 107 -15.83 -10.22 -0.05
N ILE A 108 -14.52 -9.96 0.09
CA ILE A 108 -13.55 -10.10 -1.01
C ILE A 108 -13.48 -11.56 -1.45
N ASN A 109 -13.36 -12.50 -0.50
CA ASN A 109 -13.32 -13.94 -0.79
C ASN A 109 -14.55 -14.42 -1.56
N ARG A 110 -15.75 -13.98 -1.13
CA ARG A 110 -17.02 -14.31 -1.80
C ARG A 110 -17.03 -13.79 -3.25
N VAL A 111 -16.72 -12.51 -3.46
CA VAL A 111 -16.69 -11.91 -4.80
C VAL A 111 -15.60 -12.55 -5.66
N ALA A 112 -14.41 -12.81 -5.10
CA ALA A 112 -13.34 -13.50 -5.80
C ALA A 112 -13.75 -14.91 -6.24
N ASN A 113 -14.51 -15.63 -5.41
CA ASN A 113 -15.05 -16.93 -5.80
C ASN A 113 -16.07 -16.85 -6.95
N GLU A 114 -16.96 -15.85 -6.91
CA GLU A 114 -17.94 -15.59 -7.98
C GLU A 114 -17.27 -15.24 -9.31
N GLU A 115 -16.15 -14.51 -9.28
CA GLU A 115 -15.41 -14.04 -10.46
C GLU A 115 -14.25 -14.98 -10.89
N GLY A 116 -14.00 -16.07 -10.15
CA GLY A 116 -12.89 -16.98 -10.46
C GLY A 116 -11.49 -16.37 -10.20
N LEU A 117 -11.38 -15.38 -9.31
CA LEU A 117 -10.15 -14.65 -9.03
C LEU A 117 -9.45 -15.13 -7.74
N HIS A 118 -8.16 -14.79 -7.62
CA HIS A 118 -7.34 -15.03 -6.42
C HIS A 118 -6.57 -13.75 -6.05
N PRO A 119 -7.23 -12.74 -5.46
CA PRO A 119 -6.60 -11.48 -5.12
C PRO A 119 -5.51 -11.63 -4.06
N ARG A 120 -4.40 -10.92 -4.27
CA ARG A 120 -3.35 -10.72 -3.27
C ARG A 120 -3.75 -9.59 -2.34
N VAL A 121 -3.60 -9.79 -1.03
CA VAL A 121 -4.04 -8.80 -0.05
C VAL A 121 -3.01 -8.61 1.06
N LEU A 122 -3.00 -7.40 1.64
CA LEU A 122 -2.35 -7.10 2.90
C LEU A 122 -3.41 -6.75 3.95
N LEU A 123 -3.17 -7.14 5.19
CA LEU A 123 -4.04 -6.81 6.30
C LEU A 123 -3.64 -5.47 6.88
N GLU A 124 -4.57 -4.52 6.89
CA GLU A 124 -4.34 -3.18 7.42
C GLU A 124 -4.46 -3.18 8.94
N VAL A 125 -3.38 -2.75 9.62
CA VAL A 125 -3.29 -2.73 11.09
C VAL A 125 -3.20 -1.30 11.58
N ASN A 126 -4.06 -0.94 12.53
CA ASN A 126 -4.06 0.34 13.22
C ASN A 126 -3.09 0.30 14.42
N MET A 127 -1.81 0.55 14.14
CA MET A 127 -0.76 0.49 15.16
C MET A 127 -0.85 1.62 16.20
N ALA A 128 -1.57 2.71 15.90
CA ALA A 128 -1.71 3.84 16.80
C ALA A 128 -2.90 3.71 17.76
N GLY A 129 -3.82 2.78 17.53
CA GLY A 129 -5.03 2.62 18.33
C GLY A 129 -6.03 3.78 18.23
N GLU A 130 -5.92 4.62 17.19
CA GLU A 130 -6.85 5.73 16.98
C GLU A 130 -8.22 5.21 16.55
N GLY A 131 -9.25 5.44 17.36
CA GLY A 131 -10.60 4.95 17.10
C GLY A 131 -11.26 5.47 15.83
N SER A 132 -10.74 6.53 15.22
CA SER A 132 -11.22 7.11 13.96
C SER A 132 -10.59 6.49 12.71
N LYS A 133 -9.54 5.65 12.85
CA LYS A 133 -8.84 5.00 11.74
C LYS A 133 -9.31 3.58 11.53
N PHE A 134 -9.32 3.17 10.25
CA PHE A 134 -9.52 1.77 9.87
C PHE A 134 -8.31 0.93 10.24
N GLY A 135 -8.49 -0.38 10.24
CA GLY A 135 -7.46 -1.37 10.53
C GLY A 135 -7.84 -2.29 11.67
N PHE A 136 -7.25 -3.46 11.69
CA PHE A 136 -7.32 -4.36 12.85
C PHE A 136 -6.54 -3.76 14.03
N SER A 137 -6.96 -4.00 15.28
CA SER A 137 -6.01 -3.97 16.37
C SER A 137 -5.10 -5.21 16.30
N SER A 138 -3.93 -5.16 16.95
CA SER A 138 -2.99 -6.28 16.96
C SER A 138 -3.62 -7.55 17.57
N GLU A 139 -4.40 -7.38 18.65
CA GLU A 139 -5.09 -8.47 19.34
C GLU A 139 -6.16 -9.07 18.44
N ARG A 140 -7.02 -8.23 17.88
CA ARG A 140 -8.10 -8.68 17.00
C ARG A 140 -7.56 -9.39 15.76
N LEU A 141 -6.48 -8.90 15.16
CA LEU A 141 -5.86 -9.56 14.01
C LEU A 141 -5.38 -10.95 14.37
N ARG A 142 -4.75 -11.11 15.54
CA ARG A 142 -4.28 -12.40 16.02
C ARG A 142 -5.45 -13.36 16.25
N ASP A 143 -6.51 -12.90 16.92
CA ASP A 143 -7.68 -13.72 17.25
C ASP A 143 -8.46 -14.18 16.00
N GLU A 144 -8.52 -13.35 14.95
CA GLU A 144 -9.21 -13.63 13.69
C GLU A 144 -8.29 -14.28 12.62
N MET A 145 -7.00 -14.54 12.91
CA MET A 145 -6.02 -14.95 11.90
C MET A 145 -6.33 -16.32 11.29
N GLU A 146 -6.77 -17.30 12.09
CA GLU A 146 -7.14 -18.63 11.57
C GLU A 146 -8.31 -18.55 10.58
N GLU A 147 -9.33 -17.71 10.89
CA GLU A 147 -10.46 -17.50 10.00
C GLU A 147 -10.03 -16.79 8.70
N LEU A 148 -9.12 -15.82 8.79
CA LEU A 148 -8.56 -15.13 7.64
C LEU A 148 -7.79 -16.10 6.73
N LEU A 149 -6.97 -16.96 7.30
CA LEU A 149 -6.19 -17.96 6.57
C LEU A 149 -7.05 -19.07 5.96
N ALA A 150 -8.23 -19.32 6.53
CA ALA A 150 -9.20 -20.28 6.00
C ALA A 150 -9.96 -19.78 4.76
N LEU A 151 -9.78 -18.52 4.32
CA LEU A 151 -10.44 -17.95 3.14
C LEU A 151 -9.73 -18.39 1.85
N PRO A 152 -10.28 -19.36 1.09
CA PRO A 152 -9.54 -20.10 0.06
C PRO A 152 -9.19 -19.29 -1.19
N ARG A 153 -9.84 -18.12 -1.38
CA ARG A 153 -9.60 -17.27 -2.55
C ARG A 153 -8.64 -16.12 -2.26
N LEU A 154 -8.21 -15.92 -1.01
CA LEU A 154 -7.29 -14.83 -0.66
C LEU A 154 -5.86 -15.33 -0.55
N SER A 155 -4.93 -14.59 -1.18
CA SER A 155 -3.51 -14.71 -0.92
C SER A 155 -3.10 -13.59 0.03
N ILE A 156 -3.04 -13.89 1.34
CA ILE A 156 -2.60 -12.92 2.36
C ILE A 156 -1.07 -12.92 2.35
N LEU A 157 -0.46 -11.79 1.92
CA LEU A 157 0.98 -11.70 1.71
C LEU A 157 1.72 -10.91 2.80
N GLY A 158 1.01 -10.25 3.70
CA GLY A 158 1.65 -9.45 4.74
C GLY A 158 0.73 -8.41 5.36
N LEU A 159 1.34 -7.39 5.95
CA LEU A 159 0.67 -6.35 6.71
C LEU A 159 0.86 -4.96 6.09
N MET A 160 -0.07 -4.06 6.40
CA MET A 160 0.01 -2.65 6.04
C MET A 160 -0.32 -1.77 7.24
N THR A 161 0.34 -0.63 7.39
CA THR A 161 -0.07 0.41 8.33
C THR A 161 0.08 1.81 7.76
N ILE A 162 -0.72 2.73 8.31
CA ILE A 162 -0.63 4.18 8.10
C ILE A 162 -0.51 4.81 9.48
N PRO A 163 0.71 5.22 9.90
CA PRO A 163 0.89 5.87 11.19
C PRO A 163 0.15 7.21 11.27
N PRO A 164 -0.01 7.80 12.45
CA PRO A 164 -0.41 9.20 12.60
C PRO A 164 0.52 10.12 11.80
N LEU A 165 -0.03 11.26 11.39
CA LEU A 165 0.82 12.29 10.79
C LEU A 165 1.78 12.80 11.88
N ALA A 166 3.06 12.76 11.59
CA ALA A 166 4.13 13.18 12.48
C ALA A 166 4.81 14.45 11.92
N GLU A 167 5.38 15.26 12.77
CA GLU A 167 6.19 16.42 12.35
C GLU A 167 7.56 15.93 11.85
N GLU A 168 8.16 14.99 12.59
CA GLU A 168 9.43 14.37 12.27
C GLU A 168 9.26 12.91 11.84
N ALA A 169 9.94 12.50 10.77
CA ALA A 169 9.87 11.13 10.23
C ALA A 169 10.18 10.05 11.30
N GLU A 170 11.10 10.37 12.21
CA GLU A 170 11.56 9.46 13.26
C GLU A 170 10.45 9.08 14.26
N GLU A 171 9.46 9.95 14.45
CA GLU A 171 8.30 9.66 15.32
C GLU A 171 7.45 8.49 14.82
N SER A 172 7.49 8.22 13.50
CA SER A 172 6.80 7.10 12.88
C SER A 172 7.49 5.75 13.13
N ARG A 173 8.80 5.74 13.46
CA ARG A 173 9.62 4.53 13.63
C ARG A 173 8.97 3.51 14.56
N LYS A 174 8.47 3.92 15.71
CA LYS A 174 7.83 3.02 16.68
C LYS A 174 6.69 2.20 16.10
N TYR A 175 5.90 2.77 15.17
CA TYR A 175 4.79 2.07 14.53
C TYR A 175 5.28 1.06 13.47
N PHE A 176 6.38 1.37 12.80
CA PHE A 176 7.00 0.48 11.83
C PHE A 176 7.65 -0.73 12.53
N VAL A 177 8.36 -0.48 13.64
CA VAL A 177 8.91 -1.54 14.50
C VAL A 177 7.78 -2.46 14.99
N GLN A 178 6.72 -1.90 15.55
CA GLN A 178 5.58 -2.66 16.06
C GLN A 178 4.91 -3.51 14.97
N LEU A 179 4.76 -2.97 13.75
CA LEU A 179 4.18 -3.74 12.63
C LEU A 179 5.07 -4.89 12.22
N ARG A 180 6.41 -4.68 12.12
CA ARG A 180 7.38 -5.73 11.83
C ARG A 180 7.33 -6.84 12.88
N GLU A 181 7.39 -6.48 14.17
CA GLU A 181 7.33 -7.43 15.27
C GLU A 181 6.00 -8.20 15.31
N LEU A 182 4.88 -7.54 14.97
CA LEU A 182 3.59 -8.22 14.84
C LEU A 182 3.63 -9.24 13.71
N ARG A 183 4.13 -8.86 12.52
CA ARG A 183 4.31 -9.76 11.39
C ARG A 183 5.13 -10.99 11.76
N ASP A 184 6.28 -10.79 12.41
CA ASP A 184 7.20 -11.87 12.79
C ASP A 184 6.56 -12.84 13.79
N ARG A 185 5.78 -12.31 14.76
CA ARG A 185 5.00 -13.12 15.69
C ARG A 185 3.92 -13.94 14.96
N LEU A 186 3.15 -13.32 14.09
CA LEU A 186 2.08 -14.01 13.35
C LEU A 186 2.66 -15.10 12.42
N GLN A 187 3.78 -14.85 11.75
CA GLN A 187 4.46 -15.85 10.93
C GLN A 187 4.87 -17.08 11.76
N THR A 188 5.41 -16.84 12.95
CA THR A 188 5.86 -17.92 13.84
C THR A 188 4.67 -18.70 14.42
N GLU A 189 3.65 -18.00 14.91
CA GLU A 189 2.49 -18.58 15.60
C GLU A 189 1.63 -19.42 14.64
N PHE A 190 1.34 -18.88 13.46
CA PHE A 190 0.43 -19.49 12.48
C PHE A 190 1.17 -20.27 11.38
N ARG A 191 2.51 -20.26 11.36
CA ARG A 191 3.37 -20.90 10.34
C ARG A 191 3.02 -20.49 8.92
N VAL A 192 2.85 -19.19 8.72
CA VAL A 192 2.50 -18.58 7.44
C VAL A 192 3.60 -17.65 6.95
N ASP A 193 3.69 -17.45 5.65
CA ASP A 193 4.59 -16.47 5.05
C ASP A 193 3.86 -15.14 4.85
N LEU A 194 4.29 -14.10 5.58
CA LEU A 194 3.80 -12.73 5.50
C LEU A 194 4.95 -11.81 5.07
N ALA A 195 5.57 -12.09 3.92
CA ALA A 195 6.79 -11.43 3.48
C ALA A 195 6.65 -9.90 3.29
N GLN A 196 5.43 -9.41 3.04
CA GLN A 196 5.22 -8.02 2.66
C GLN A 196 4.91 -7.11 3.86
N LEU A 197 5.63 -5.99 3.95
CA LEU A 197 5.35 -4.87 4.86
C LEU A 197 5.15 -3.59 4.05
N SER A 198 3.87 -3.20 3.89
CA SER A 198 3.51 -1.94 3.25
C SER A 198 3.43 -0.84 4.29
N MET A 199 4.48 -0.05 4.40
CA MET A 199 4.58 1.07 5.35
C MET A 199 5.55 2.12 4.83
N GLY A 200 5.38 3.37 5.27
CA GLY A 200 6.16 4.51 4.79
C GLY A 200 5.52 5.22 3.59
N MET A 201 5.46 6.53 3.70
CA MET A 201 4.96 7.48 2.71
C MET A 201 6.00 8.57 2.45
N THR A 202 5.63 9.62 1.71
CA THR A 202 6.54 10.71 1.30
C THR A 202 7.42 11.24 2.44
N GLN A 203 6.92 11.35 3.66
CA GLN A 203 7.64 11.98 4.77
C GLN A 203 8.54 11.00 5.53
N ASP A 204 8.16 9.72 5.59
CA ASP A 204 8.75 8.75 6.53
C ASP A 204 9.20 7.43 5.87
N PHE A 205 9.14 7.30 4.52
CA PHE A 205 9.54 6.06 3.86
C PHE A 205 11.01 5.65 4.10
N PRO A 206 12.00 6.56 4.26
CA PRO A 206 13.35 6.13 4.59
C PRO A 206 13.42 5.40 5.94
N VAL A 207 12.74 5.94 6.96
CA VAL A 207 12.64 5.30 8.30
C VAL A 207 11.90 3.97 8.20
N ALA A 208 10.83 3.89 7.39
CA ALA A 208 10.11 2.64 7.17
C ALA A 208 11.00 1.55 6.51
N ILE A 209 11.87 1.95 5.57
CA ILE A 209 12.82 1.04 4.92
C ILE A 209 13.84 0.50 5.95
N GLU A 210 14.36 1.36 6.81
CA GLU A 210 15.25 0.96 7.90
C GLU A 210 14.58 -0.06 8.83
N GLU A 211 13.27 0.03 9.00
CA GLU A 211 12.47 -0.90 9.81
C GLU A 211 11.87 -2.08 9.03
N GLY A 212 12.32 -2.31 7.79
CA GLY A 212 11.99 -3.52 7.05
C GLY A 212 10.83 -3.40 6.06
N ALA A 213 10.37 -2.17 5.70
CA ALA A 213 9.37 -2.01 4.64
C ALA A 213 9.82 -2.71 3.34
N THR A 214 8.90 -3.43 2.71
CA THR A 214 9.09 -4.03 1.38
C THR A 214 8.35 -3.25 0.31
N LEU A 215 7.31 -2.49 0.71
CA LEU A 215 6.50 -1.65 -0.17
C LEU A 215 6.39 -0.24 0.46
N VAL A 216 6.95 0.76 -0.22
CA VAL A 216 6.80 2.18 0.16
C VAL A 216 5.86 2.90 -0.79
N ARG A 217 4.98 3.77 -0.27
CA ARG A 217 3.89 4.42 -1.01
C ARG A 217 4.16 5.92 -1.13
N VAL A 218 4.73 6.35 -2.24
CA VAL A 218 5.16 7.74 -2.42
C VAL A 218 4.32 8.44 -3.48
N GLY A 219 3.73 9.56 -3.14
CA GLY A 219 2.90 10.38 -4.05
C GLY A 219 3.45 11.79 -4.20
N THR A 220 3.32 12.61 -3.18
CA THR A 220 3.63 14.04 -3.21
C THR A 220 5.09 14.33 -3.58
N ALA A 221 6.04 13.51 -3.14
CA ALA A 221 7.45 13.68 -3.52
C ALA A 221 7.69 13.45 -5.02
N ILE A 222 6.85 12.64 -5.69
CA ILE A 222 6.97 12.33 -7.12
C ILE A 222 6.16 13.35 -7.95
N PHE A 223 4.87 13.48 -7.65
CA PHE A 223 3.91 14.21 -8.50
C PHE A 223 3.66 15.65 -8.07
N GLY A 224 4.20 16.07 -6.92
CA GLY A 224 3.95 17.38 -6.33
C GLY A 224 2.67 17.44 -5.50
N GLU A 225 2.41 18.61 -4.93
CA GLU A 225 1.19 18.87 -4.17
C GLU A 225 -0.06 18.83 -5.06
N ARG A 226 -1.18 18.46 -4.46
CA ARG A 226 -2.48 18.44 -5.12
C ARG A 226 -2.86 19.85 -5.54
N ARG A 227 -3.20 20.05 -6.81
CA ARG A 227 -3.96 21.26 -7.18
C ARG A 227 -5.31 21.16 -6.48
N SER A 228 -5.53 21.97 -5.46
CA SER A 228 -6.87 22.17 -4.92
C SER A 228 -7.77 22.59 -6.09
N ARG A 229 -8.82 21.82 -6.41
CA ARG A 229 -9.92 22.36 -7.22
C ARG A 229 -10.45 23.56 -6.42
N LYS A 230 -10.17 24.78 -6.87
CA LYS A 230 -11.01 25.89 -6.49
C LYS A 230 -12.41 25.50 -6.98
N VAL A 231 -13.31 25.28 -6.04
CA VAL A 231 -14.72 25.27 -6.32
C VAL A 231 -15.02 26.73 -6.65
N ASP A 232 -15.13 27.03 -7.95
CA ASP A 232 -15.72 28.28 -8.38
C ASP A 232 -17.18 28.21 -7.92
N LEU A 233 -17.50 29.05 -6.92
CA LEU A 233 -18.84 29.27 -6.37
C LEU A 233 -19.66 30.11 -7.38
#